data_d67950d368409e8ecb7e65d50ee8a749
#
_entry.id   d67950d368409e8ecb7e65d50ee8a749
#
_cell.length_a   1.000
_cell.length_b   1.000
_cell.length_c   1.000
_cell.angle_alpha   90.00
_cell.angle_beta   90.00
_cell.angle_gamma   90.00
#
_symmetry.space_group_name_H-M   'P 1'
#
loop_
_entity.id
_entity.type
_entity.pdbx_description
1 polymer ?
#
loop_
_entity_poly.entity_id
_entity_poly.type
_entity_poly.pdbx_seq_one_letter_code
_entity_poly.pdbx_strand_id
1 'polypeptide(L)'
;MRAFLSYSLNDQDQFILTLLSSELRRKNFQITQSNDFNSEMSSLTKVNINKSQLFIGIITGDGYETQRVQKEWRLANVANIPSILLVEDSVPVDPNFKFPYITFSRNNPHSAVQALNRKMEVMKNKTGQDSNTWAWLLGGAAVLAIIGMLSNDD
;
A
#
# COMPACT_ATOMS: atom_id res chain seq x y z
N MET A 1 -12.28 1.08 10.05
CA MET A 1 -10.99 1.65 9.59
C MET A 1 -11.04 1.84 8.09
N ARG A 2 -10.24 2.76 7.56
CA ARG A 2 -10.19 3.02 6.11
C ARG A 2 -8.84 2.65 5.56
N ALA A 3 -8.84 1.95 4.42
CA ALA A 3 -7.66 1.72 3.62
C ALA A 3 -7.82 2.41 2.26
N PHE A 4 -6.77 3.09 1.81
CA PHE A 4 -6.70 3.66 0.48
C PHE A 4 -5.91 2.74 -0.42
N LEU A 5 -6.51 2.34 -1.54
CA LEU A 5 -5.86 1.58 -2.60
C LEU A 5 -5.49 2.49 -3.76
N SER A 6 -4.21 2.56 -4.07
CA SER A 6 -3.65 3.26 -5.21
C SER A 6 -3.10 2.23 -6.21
N TYR A 7 -3.59 2.26 -7.45
CA TYR A 7 -3.23 1.30 -8.48
C TYR A 7 -3.45 1.90 -9.87
N SER A 8 -2.83 1.30 -10.88
CA SER A 8 -3.12 1.63 -12.28
C SER A 8 -4.50 1.10 -12.66
N LEU A 9 -5.31 1.93 -13.32
CA LEU A 9 -6.68 1.59 -13.75
C LEU A 9 -6.70 0.67 -15.00
N ASN A 10 -5.79 -0.27 -15.07
CA ASN A 10 -5.66 -1.23 -16.14
C ASN A 10 -6.56 -2.45 -15.89
N ASP A 11 -7.30 -2.92 -16.88
CA ASP A 11 -8.21 -4.06 -16.73
C ASP A 11 -7.54 -5.33 -16.23
N GLN A 12 -6.26 -5.52 -16.57
CA GLN A 12 -5.49 -6.69 -16.14
C GLN A 12 -5.20 -6.73 -14.63
N ASP A 13 -5.23 -5.58 -13.97
CA ASP A 13 -4.93 -5.46 -12.55
C ASP A 13 -6.14 -5.70 -11.65
N GLN A 14 -7.33 -5.76 -12.22
CA GLN A 14 -8.59 -5.86 -11.46
C GLN A 14 -8.68 -7.12 -10.62
N PHE A 15 -8.10 -8.24 -11.08
CA PHE A 15 -8.17 -9.49 -10.32
C PHE A 15 -7.37 -9.40 -9.00
N ILE A 16 -6.14 -8.91 -9.06
CA ILE A 16 -5.30 -8.70 -7.86
C ILE A 16 -5.96 -7.69 -6.93
N LEU A 17 -6.46 -6.61 -7.50
CA LEU A 17 -7.17 -5.58 -6.75
C LEU A 17 -8.41 -6.13 -6.04
N THR A 18 -9.17 -6.98 -6.71
CA THR A 18 -10.34 -7.63 -6.13
C THR A 18 -9.95 -8.54 -4.95
N LEU A 19 -8.89 -9.32 -5.10
CA LEU A 19 -8.38 -10.19 -4.03
C LEU A 19 -7.93 -9.37 -2.81
N LEU A 20 -7.14 -8.33 -3.02
CA LEU A 20 -6.64 -7.45 -1.95
C LEU A 20 -7.79 -6.70 -1.26
N SER A 21 -8.75 -6.20 -2.04
CA SER A 21 -9.94 -5.54 -1.50
C SER A 21 -10.78 -6.48 -0.65
N SER A 22 -10.97 -7.71 -1.11
CA SER A 22 -11.72 -8.74 -0.36
C SER A 22 -11.03 -9.06 0.96
N GLU A 23 -9.71 -9.22 0.95
CA GLU A 23 -8.93 -9.49 2.14
C GLU A 23 -9.00 -8.35 3.16
N LEU A 24 -8.88 -7.11 2.69
CA LEU A 24 -8.99 -5.92 3.55
C LEU A 24 -10.39 -5.79 4.15
N ARG A 25 -11.44 -6.02 3.37
CA ARG A 25 -12.82 -6.01 3.87
C ARG A 25 -13.04 -7.09 4.93
N ARG A 26 -12.47 -8.27 4.74
CA ARG A 26 -12.49 -9.34 5.75
C ARG A 26 -11.83 -8.92 7.06
N LYS A 27 -10.86 -8.01 7.00
CA LYS A 27 -10.21 -7.40 8.16
C LYS A 27 -10.90 -6.11 8.65
N ASN A 28 -12.14 -5.88 8.23
CA ASN A 28 -12.98 -4.72 8.60
C ASN A 28 -12.47 -3.36 8.11
N PHE A 29 -11.75 -3.32 7.00
CA PHE A 29 -11.41 -2.06 6.33
C PHE A 29 -12.51 -1.63 5.35
N GLN A 30 -12.86 -0.36 5.40
CA GLN A 30 -13.56 0.31 4.32
C GLN A 30 -12.54 0.77 3.28
N ILE A 31 -12.78 0.43 2.03
CA ILE A 31 -11.85 0.71 0.94
C ILE A 31 -12.24 2.00 0.25
N THR A 32 -11.25 2.88 0.06
CA THR A 32 -11.32 4.02 -0.86
C THR A 32 -10.26 3.86 -1.93
N GLN A 33 -10.51 4.40 -3.12
CA GLN A 33 -9.64 4.26 -4.28
C GLN A 33 -9.44 5.61 -4.94
N SER A 34 -8.32 5.76 -5.67
CA SER A 34 -8.14 6.89 -6.56
C SER A 34 -9.00 6.72 -7.81
N ASN A 35 -9.65 7.80 -8.21
CA ASN A 35 -10.34 7.91 -9.50
C ASN A 35 -9.63 8.89 -10.44
N ASP A 36 -8.40 9.25 -10.13
CA ASP A 36 -7.63 10.20 -10.92
C ASP A 36 -7.02 9.51 -12.13
N PHE A 37 -7.50 9.85 -13.31
CA PHE A 37 -6.99 9.36 -14.58
C PHE A 37 -5.76 10.12 -15.07
N ASN A 38 -5.45 11.25 -14.44
CA ASN A 38 -4.34 12.12 -14.79
C ASN A 38 -3.22 12.04 -13.76
N SER A 39 -2.05 12.53 -14.13
CA SER A 39 -0.89 12.61 -13.24
C SER A 39 -1.07 13.58 -12.07
N GLU A 40 -2.10 14.40 -12.09
CA GLU A 40 -2.42 15.34 -11.02
C GLU A 40 -3.41 14.74 -10.03
N MET A 41 -3.03 14.82 -8.76
CA MET A 41 -3.83 14.31 -7.67
C MET A 41 -4.95 15.30 -7.33
N SER A 42 -6.20 14.85 -7.43
CA SER A 42 -7.36 15.66 -7.07
C SER A 42 -7.42 15.97 -5.57
N SER A 43 -8.14 17.04 -5.22
CA SER A 43 -8.38 17.36 -3.80
C SER A 43 -9.11 16.25 -3.07
N LEU A 44 -10.04 15.56 -3.74
CA LEU A 44 -10.76 14.43 -3.16
C LEU A 44 -9.83 13.27 -2.82
N THR A 45 -8.92 12.93 -3.72
CA THR A 45 -7.90 11.90 -3.49
C THR A 45 -7.02 12.24 -2.29
N LYS A 46 -6.55 13.48 -2.19
CA LYS A 46 -5.77 13.96 -1.03
C LYS A 46 -6.53 13.80 0.28
N VAL A 47 -7.80 14.20 0.30
CA VAL A 47 -8.66 14.04 1.48
C VAL A 47 -8.85 12.57 1.84
N ASN A 48 -9.09 11.71 0.87
CA ASN A 48 -9.29 10.29 1.10
C ASN A 48 -8.03 9.60 1.64
N ILE A 49 -6.85 9.95 1.12
CA ILE A 49 -5.58 9.47 1.64
C ILE A 49 -5.43 9.92 3.10
N ASN A 50 -5.57 11.20 3.38
CA ASN A 50 -5.39 11.76 4.73
C ASN A 50 -6.37 11.20 5.76
N LYS A 51 -7.53 10.71 5.34
CA LYS A 51 -8.52 10.06 6.21
C LYS A 51 -8.32 8.56 6.38
N SER A 52 -7.33 7.98 5.70
CA SER A 52 -7.07 6.55 5.75
C SER A 52 -6.11 6.19 6.87
N GLN A 53 -6.25 5.00 7.43
CA GLN A 53 -5.36 4.41 8.43
C GLN A 53 -4.34 3.47 7.80
N LEU A 54 -4.52 3.13 6.53
CA LEU A 54 -3.60 2.28 5.77
C LEU A 54 -3.61 2.74 4.31
N PHE A 55 -2.43 2.81 3.72
CA PHE A 55 -2.25 3.04 2.28
C PHE A 55 -1.63 1.80 1.65
N ILE A 56 -2.17 1.37 0.53
CA ILE A 56 -1.61 0.29 -0.28
C ILE A 56 -1.44 0.79 -1.71
N GLY A 57 -0.19 0.85 -2.17
CA GLY A 57 0.14 1.13 -3.55
C GLY A 57 0.44 -0.17 -4.30
N ILE A 58 -0.05 -0.28 -5.53
CA ILE A 58 0.15 -1.44 -6.39
C ILE A 58 0.72 -0.94 -7.71
N ILE A 59 1.92 -1.41 -8.06
CA ILE A 59 2.60 -1.08 -9.31
C ILE A 59 2.72 -2.36 -10.14
N THR A 60 2.22 -2.31 -11.36
CA THR A 60 2.22 -3.44 -12.29
C THR A 60 2.91 -3.07 -13.60
N GLY A 61 3.34 -4.09 -14.37
CA GLY A 61 4.13 -3.93 -15.58
C GLY A 61 3.42 -3.18 -16.71
N ASP A 62 2.09 -3.30 -16.77
CA ASP A 62 1.25 -2.62 -17.76
C ASP A 62 0.75 -1.26 -17.29
N GLY A 63 1.21 -0.80 -16.13
CA GLY A 63 0.72 0.41 -15.48
C GLY A 63 1.28 1.69 -16.05
N TYR A 64 0.50 2.39 -16.86
CA TYR A 64 0.84 3.76 -17.31
C TYR A 64 0.81 4.79 -16.18
N GLU A 65 0.25 4.45 -15.04
CA GLU A 65 -0.04 5.36 -13.94
C GLU A 65 0.89 5.17 -12.73
N THR A 66 2.04 4.52 -12.93
CA THR A 66 3.04 4.30 -11.88
C THR A 66 3.45 5.59 -11.18
N GLN A 67 3.60 6.68 -11.92
CA GLN A 67 3.95 7.98 -11.35
C GLN A 67 2.88 8.52 -10.41
N ARG A 68 1.60 8.31 -10.74
CA ARG A 68 0.49 8.72 -9.88
C ARG A 68 0.50 7.90 -8.57
N VAL A 69 0.62 6.58 -8.67
CA VAL A 69 0.74 5.71 -7.49
C VAL A 69 1.89 6.14 -6.59
N GLN A 70 3.04 6.46 -7.16
CA GLN A 70 4.19 6.95 -6.40
C GLN A 70 3.93 8.30 -5.71
N LYS A 71 3.24 9.23 -6.39
CA LYS A 71 2.87 10.52 -5.79
C LYS A 71 1.90 10.35 -4.62
N GLU A 72 0.89 9.51 -4.78
CA GLU A 72 -0.08 9.20 -3.75
C GLU A 72 0.60 8.51 -2.55
N TRP A 73 1.50 7.57 -2.81
CA TRP A 73 2.30 6.91 -1.80
C TRP A 73 3.20 7.89 -1.02
N ARG A 74 3.84 8.85 -1.71
CA ARG A 74 4.63 9.90 -1.05
C ARG A 74 3.77 10.76 -0.14
N LEU A 75 2.57 11.13 -0.58
CA LEU A 75 1.63 11.88 0.25
C LEU A 75 1.28 11.10 1.52
N ALA A 76 0.97 9.81 1.40
CA ALA A 76 0.67 8.96 2.54
C ALA A 76 1.84 8.90 3.53
N ASN A 77 3.07 8.76 3.04
CA ASN A 77 4.27 8.78 3.89
C ASN A 77 4.48 10.11 4.61
N VAL A 78 4.32 11.23 3.90
CA VAL A 78 4.44 12.57 4.51
C VAL A 78 3.37 12.79 5.57
N ALA A 79 2.18 12.23 5.37
CA ALA A 79 1.09 12.26 6.34
C ALA A 79 1.23 11.21 7.46
N ASN A 80 2.34 10.48 7.51
CA ASN A 80 2.60 9.42 8.49
C ASN A 80 1.55 8.29 8.47
N ILE A 81 0.97 8.02 7.32
CA ILE A 81 0.03 6.93 7.15
C ILE A 81 0.81 5.65 6.86
N PRO A 82 0.58 4.56 7.62
CA PRO A 82 1.18 3.26 7.33
C PRO A 82 0.97 2.87 5.88
N SER A 83 2.07 2.61 5.17
CA SER A 83 2.04 2.41 3.72
C SER A 83 2.72 1.10 3.33
N ILE A 84 2.07 0.35 2.46
CA ILE A 84 2.60 -0.87 1.85
C ILE A 84 2.64 -0.67 0.34
N LEU A 85 3.79 -0.87 -0.26
CA LEU A 85 3.97 -0.83 -1.71
C LEU A 85 4.16 -2.25 -2.23
N LEU A 86 3.28 -2.68 -3.13
CA LEU A 86 3.35 -3.94 -3.84
C LEU A 86 3.82 -3.68 -5.27
N VAL A 87 4.87 -4.36 -5.69
CA VAL A 87 5.45 -4.20 -7.03
C VAL A 87 5.47 -5.57 -7.72
N GLU A 88 4.90 -5.62 -8.92
CA GLU A 88 4.95 -6.84 -9.74
C GLU A 88 6.39 -7.18 -10.12
N ASP A 89 6.74 -8.46 -10.12
CA ASP A 89 8.08 -8.95 -10.41
C ASP A 89 8.60 -8.61 -11.82
N SER A 90 7.69 -8.32 -12.75
CA SER A 90 8.02 -7.85 -14.11
C SER A 90 8.44 -6.38 -14.18
N VAL A 91 8.19 -5.60 -13.13
CA VAL A 91 8.49 -4.15 -13.09
C VAL A 91 9.93 -3.93 -12.69
N PRO A 92 10.77 -3.30 -13.54
CA PRO A 92 12.11 -2.91 -13.12
C PRO A 92 12.02 -1.80 -12.06
N VAL A 93 12.64 -2.03 -10.92
CA VAL A 93 12.74 -1.04 -9.85
C VAL A 93 14.06 -0.29 -9.99
N ASP A 94 13.99 1.05 -9.94
CA ASP A 94 15.18 1.88 -9.97
C ASP A 94 16.11 1.51 -8.79
N PRO A 95 17.41 1.21 -9.04
CA PRO A 95 18.37 0.91 -7.96
C PRO A 95 18.50 2.03 -6.92
N ASN A 96 18.13 3.25 -7.27
CA ASN A 96 18.13 4.39 -6.35
C ASN A 96 16.86 4.48 -5.49
N PHE A 97 15.87 3.62 -5.73
CA PHE A 97 14.67 3.54 -4.90
C PHE A 97 15.02 2.87 -3.57
N LYS A 98 15.11 3.65 -2.51
CA LYS A 98 15.57 3.21 -1.18
C LYS A 98 14.47 2.83 -0.21
N PHE A 99 13.22 2.89 -0.64
CA PHE A 99 12.09 2.58 0.23
C PHE A 99 11.71 1.09 0.12
N PRO A 100 11.23 0.49 1.22
CA PRO A 100 10.82 -0.90 1.22
C PRO A 100 9.57 -1.12 0.35
N TYR A 101 9.58 -2.20 -0.39
CA TYR A 101 8.44 -2.67 -1.16
C TYR A 101 8.36 -4.20 -1.12
N ILE A 102 7.23 -4.74 -1.51
CA ILE A 102 6.99 -6.18 -1.58
C ILE A 102 6.82 -6.56 -3.05
N THR A 103 7.57 -7.55 -3.49
CA THR A 103 7.41 -8.11 -4.83
C THR A 103 6.33 -9.19 -4.84
N PHE A 104 5.48 -9.19 -5.84
CA PHE A 104 4.49 -10.23 -6.09
C PHE A 104 4.53 -10.71 -7.53
N SER A 105 4.00 -11.91 -7.80
CA SER A 105 3.92 -12.47 -9.13
C SER A 105 2.49 -12.46 -9.66
N ARG A 106 2.31 -12.00 -10.90
CA ARG A 106 1.04 -12.06 -11.61
C ARG A 106 0.60 -13.51 -11.89
N ASN A 107 1.55 -14.40 -12.09
CA ASN A 107 1.28 -15.84 -12.30
C ASN A 107 0.77 -16.54 -11.03
N ASN A 108 1.00 -15.93 -9.88
CA ASN A 108 0.47 -16.39 -8.60
C ASN A 108 -0.14 -15.19 -7.86
N PRO A 109 -1.35 -14.75 -8.23
CA PRO A 109 -1.97 -13.55 -7.65
C PRO A 109 -2.25 -13.70 -6.15
N HIS A 110 -2.45 -14.90 -5.64
CA HIS A 110 -2.59 -15.14 -4.21
C HIS A 110 -1.32 -14.83 -3.42
N SER A 111 -0.16 -14.81 -4.06
CA SER A 111 1.09 -14.39 -3.42
C SER A 111 1.05 -12.94 -2.95
N ALA A 112 0.35 -12.05 -3.67
CA ALA A 112 0.15 -10.67 -3.25
C ALA A 112 -0.64 -10.57 -1.94
N VAL A 113 -1.70 -11.37 -1.80
CA VAL A 113 -2.50 -11.44 -0.56
C VAL A 113 -1.67 -11.98 0.60
N GLN A 114 -0.90 -13.03 0.37
CA GLN A 114 -0.02 -13.61 1.39
C GLN A 114 1.08 -12.63 1.81
N ALA A 115 1.66 -11.90 0.86
CA ALA A 115 2.66 -10.88 1.14
C ALA A 115 2.07 -9.71 1.94
N LEU A 116 0.88 -9.25 1.58
CA LEU A 116 0.15 -8.24 2.33
C LEU A 116 -0.09 -8.69 3.78
N ASN A 117 -0.63 -9.90 3.97
CA ASN A 117 -0.91 -10.42 5.29
C ASN A 117 0.34 -10.53 6.16
N ARG A 118 1.43 -11.07 5.61
CA ARG A 118 2.72 -11.16 6.32
C ARG A 118 3.22 -9.78 6.73
N LYS A 119 3.15 -8.80 5.83
CA LYS A 119 3.58 -7.44 6.14
C LYS A 119 2.74 -6.80 7.25
N MET A 120 1.43 -6.96 7.17
CA MET A 120 0.52 -6.46 8.20
C MET A 120 0.79 -7.11 9.58
N GLU A 121 1.05 -8.41 9.62
CA GLU A 121 1.43 -9.11 10.85
C GLU A 121 2.77 -8.62 11.43
N VAL A 122 3.78 -8.42 10.58
CA VAL A 122 5.07 -7.87 11.00
C VAL A 122 4.90 -6.47 11.59
N MET A 123 4.14 -5.61 10.94
CA MET A 123 3.85 -4.26 11.41
C MET A 123 3.15 -4.28 12.77
N LYS A 124 2.17 -5.14 12.92
CA LYS A 124 1.43 -5.35 14.16
C LYS A 124 2.30 -5.85 15.30
N ASN A 125 3.12 -6.87 15.08
CA ASN A 125 3.99 -7.46 16.08
C ASN A 125 5.07 -6.47 16.56
N LYS A 126 5.61 -5.65 15.67
CA LYS A 126 6.62 -4.63 16.01
C LYS A 126 6.08 -3.50 16.87
N THR A 127 4.79 -3.20 16.78
CA THR A 127 4.16 -2.16 17.61
C THR A 127 3.70 -2.65 18.98
N GLY A 128 3.76 -3.97 19.26
CA GLY A 128 3.35 -4.55 20.54
C GLY A 128 1.84 -4.46 20.82
N GLN A 129 1.05 -4.23 19.80
CA GLN A 129 -0.39 -4.05 19.90
C GLN A 129 -1.16 -5.36 19.72
N ASP A 130 -2.28 -5.45 20.39
CA ASP A 130 -3.17 -6.60 20.35
C ASP A 130 -3.79 -6.81 18.97
N SER A 131 -4.07 -8.06 18.60
CA SER A 131 -4.50 -8.47 17.26
C SER A 131 -5.79 -7.83 16.76
N ASN A 132 -6.63 -7.36 17.67
CA ASN A 132 -7.97 -6.84 17.36
C ASN A 132 -8.05 -5.32 17.24
N THR A 133 -7.01 -4.60 17.61
CA THR A 133 -7.00 -3.16 17.58
C THR A 133 -5.90 -2.65 16.65
N TRP A 134 -6.31 -2.06 15.54
CA TRP A 134 -5.43 -1.34 14.64
C TRP A 134 -5.10 0.07 15.18
N ALA A 135 -5.20 0.25 16.49
CA ALA A 135 -4.94 1.54 17.15
C ALA A 135 -3.52 2.05 16.90
N TRP A 136 -2.56 1.15 16.68
CA TRP A 136 -1.19 1.50 16.32
C TRP A 136 -1.10 2.19 14.94
N LEU A 137 -2.08 2.00 14.06
CA LEU A 137 -2.16 2.72 12.79
C LEU A 137 -2.47 4.21 12.97
N LEU A 138 -2.98 4.58 14.13
CA LEU A 138 -3.28 5.97 14.47
C LEU A 138 -2.05 6.73 14.97
N GLY A 139 -0.99 6.02 15.34
CA GLY A 139 0.26 6.59 15.84
C GLY A 139 1.36 6.69 14.79
N GLY A 140 1.16 7.49 13.73
CA GLY A 140 2.00 7.54 12.52
C GLY A 140 3.52 7.59 12.71
N ALA A 141 4.02 8.15 13.80
CA ALA A 141 5.46 8.24 14.10
C ALA A 141 6.11 6.85 14.30
N ALA A 142 5.39 5.89 14.88
CA ALA A 142 5.90 4.54 15.12
C ALA A 142 6.12 3.75 13.81
N VAL A 143 5.34 4.05 12.78
CA VAL A 143 5.40 3.34 11.49
C VAL A 143 6.57 3.82 10.63
N LEU A 144 6.90 5.10 10.68
CA LEU A 144 8.11 5.61 10.02
C LEU A 144 9.37 4.97 10.59
N ALA A 145 9.42 4.74 11.90
CA ALA A 145 10.51 4.03 12.55
C ALA A 145 10.61 2.57 12.06
N ILE A 146 9.47 1.90 11.84
CA ILE A 146 9.43 0.52 11.32
C ILE A 146 9.89 0.47 9.87
N ILE A 147 9.46 1.41 9.04
CA ILE A 147 9.91 1.52 7.65
C ILE A 147 11.43 1.80 7.59
N GLY A 148 11.92 2.69 8.44
CA GLY A 148 13.35 2.97 8.57
C GLY A 148 14.18 1.76 9.03
N MET A 149 13.66 0.97 9.97
CA MET A 149 14.32 -0.25 10.44
C MET A 149 14.39 -1.34 9.37
N LEU A 150 13.38 -1.45 8.52
CA LEU A 150 13.36 -2.43 7.43
C LEU A 150 14.30 -2.05 6.27
N SER A 151 14.66 -0.78 6.15
CA SER A 151 15.61 -0.32 5.14
C SER A 151 17.07 -0.47 5.57
N ASN A 152 17.34 -0.75 6.84
CA ASN A 152 18.69 -0.92 7.40
C ASN A 152 19.13 -2.40 7.51
N ASP A 153 18.28 -3.36 7.12
CA ASP A 153 18.60 -4.79 7.11
C ASP A 153 19.06 -5.27 5.72
N ASP A 154 19.80 -4.45 5.01
CA ASP A 154 20.56 -4.87 3.82
C ASP A 154 22.02 -5.18 4.20
#